data_2ca71acb0328a8adc29de5597e6f47a5
#
_entry.id   2ca71acb0328a8adc29de5597e6f47a5
#
_cell.length_a   1.000
_cell.length_b   1.000
_cell.length_c   1.000
_cell.angle_alpha   90.00
_cell.angle_beta   90.00
_cell.angle_gamma   90.00
#
_symmetry.space_group_name_H-M   'P 1'
#
loop_
_entity.id
_entity.type
_entity.pdbx_description
1 polymer ?
#
loop_
_entity_poly.entity_id
_entity_poly.type
_entity_poly.pdbx_seq_one_letter_code
_entity_poly.pdbx_strand_id
1 'polypeptide(L)'
;MDAKNIFISSQHRLKNLDWSDLIYVGLDHEKANEYKAEMVVEYAYKLFDEPGVYVIIGRHDSHLSTLDEALSKVSTLLKTTDVMLCDTSFTKAMNFDMIGIMSYGQKRN
;
A
#
# COMPACT_ATOMS: atom_id res chain seq x y z
N MET A 1 -13.05 1.58 12.58
CA MET A 1 -11.79 1.26 13.29
C MET A 1 -10.90 2.50 13.28
N ASP A 2 -10.33 2.88 14.40
CA ASP A 2 -9.48 4.06 14.49
C ASP A 2 -8.06 3.79 13.98
N ALA A 3 -7.26 4.85 13.79
CA ALA A 3 -5.92 4.76 13.23
C ALA A 3 -5.03 3.79 13.99
N LYS A 4 -5.06 3.84 15.33
CA LYS A 4 -4.25 2.97 16.18
C LYS A 4 -4.59 1.49 15.96
N ASN A 5 -5.88 1.16 15.93
CA ASN A 5 -6.34 -0.22 15.74
C ASN A 5 -6.05 -0.75 14.35
N ILE A 6 -6.18 0.10 13.31
CA ILE A 6 -5.78 -0.25 11.95
C ILE A 6 -4.30 -0.61 11.93
N PHE A 7 -3.46 0.25 12.50
CA PHE A 7 -2.01 0.04 12.51
C PHE A 7 -1.62 -1.23 13.27
N ILE A 8 -2.16 -1.44 14.46
CA ILE A 8 -1.86 -2.64 15.27
C ILE A 8 -2.31 -3.91 14.55
N SER A 9 -3.52 -3.92 13.99
CA SER A 9 -4.02 -5.07 13.24
C SER A 9 -3.13 -5.41 12.06
N SER A 10 -2.65 -4.39 11.33
CA SER A 10 -1.76 -4.60 10.20
C SER A 10 -0.44 -5.25 10.63
N GLN A 11 0.13 -4.82 11.76
CA GLN A 11 1.39 -5.36 12.26
C GLN A 11 1.27 -6.85 12.61
N HIS A 12 0.11 -7.29 13.10
CA HIS A 12 -0.10 -8.67 13.49
C HIS A 12 -0.56 -9.57 12.34
N ARG A 13 -1.36 -9.06 11.43
CA ARG A 13 -2.04 -9.89 10.42
C ARG A 13 -1.32 -9.93 9.08
N LEU A 14 -0.73 -8.82 8.64
CA LEU A 14 -0.13 -8.75 7.30
C LEU A 14 1.20 -9.49 7.19
N LYS A 15 1.91 -9.71 8.28
CA LYS A 15 3.16 -10.48 8.26
C LYS A 15 2.96 -11.93 7.85
N ASN A 16 1.74 -12.46 7.99
CA ASN A 16 1.43 -13.85 7.66
C ASN A 16 0.94 -14.04 6.22
N LEU A 17 0.91 -12.97 5.44
CA LEU A 17 0.55 -13.05 4.03
C LEU A 17 1.70 -13.69 3.23
N ASP A 18 1.35 -14.24 2.08
CA ASP A 18 2.32 -14.75 1.12
C ASP A 18 2.76 -13.59 0.23
N TRP A 19 3.97 -13.08 0.44
CA TRP A 19 4.47 -11.86 -0.19
C TRP A 19 5.22 -12.14 -1.49
N SER A 20 5.03 -11.28 -2.49
CA SER A 20 5.74 -11.33 -3.76
C SER A 20 7.19 -10.90 -3.60
N ASP A 21 7.99 -11.11 -4.65
CA ASP A 21 9.30 -10.50 -4.78
C ASP A 21 9.16 -8.99 -4.88
N LEU A 22 10.27 -8.28 -4.65
CA LEU A 22 10.30 -6.83 -4.75
C LEU A 22 10.20 -6.37 -6.20
N ILE A 23 9.39 -5.33 -6.43
CA ILE A 23 9.13 -4.78 -7.75
C ILE A 23 9.52 -3.31 -7.75
N TYR A 24 10.36 -2.91 -8.71
CA TYR A 24 10.75 -1.50 -8.84
C TYR A 24 9.59 -0.68 -9.40
N VAL A 25 9.18 0.35 -8.67
CA VAL A 25 8.12 1.26 -9.08
C VAL A 25 8.60 2.70 -9.29
N GLY A 26 9.79 3.03 -8.80
CA GLY A 26 10.36 4.37 -8.93
C GLY A 26 9.76 5.38 -7.96
N LEU A 27 10.29 6.58 -8.01
CA LEU A 27 9.84 7.70 -7.18
C LEU A 27 9.54 8.92 -8.08
N ASP A 28 8.67 9.80 -7.59
CA ASP A 28 8.40 11.09 -8.23
C ASP A 28 9.36 12.13 -7.65
N HIS A 29 10.36 12.52 -8.46
CA HIS A 29 11.36 13.53 -8.11
C HIS A 29 11.05 14.85 -8.81
N GLU A 30 11.51 15.96 -8.23
CA GLU A 30 11.32 17.27 -8.82
C GLU A 30 11.83 17.40 -10.27
N LYS A 31 12.92 16.68 -10.58
CA LYS A 31 13.57 16.76 -11.89
C LYS A 31 13.26 15.58 -12.81
N ALA A 32 12.70 14.50 -12.26
CA ALA A 32 12.41 13.29 -13.04
C ALA A 32 11.35 12.47 -12.32
N ASN A 33 10.22 12.27 -12.97
CA ASN A 33 9.19 11.38 -12.44
C ASN A 33 9.42 9.97 -12.99
N GLU A 34 9.98 9.10 -12.16
CA GLU A 34 10.22 7.70 -12.49
C GLU A 34 9.11 6.78 -11.97
N TYR A 35 8.18 7.32 -11.20
CA TYR A 35 7.11 6.53 -10.60
C TYR A 35 6.18 5.94 -11.65
N LYS A 36 6.05 4.62 -11.63
CA LYS A 36 5.30 3.84 -12.62
C LYS A 36 3.83 3.71 -12.20
N ALA A 37 3.10 4.83 -12.23
CA ALA A 37 1.73 4.91 -11.74
C ALA A 37 0.79 3.91 -12.40
N GLU A 38 0.85 3.75 -13.73
CA GLU A 38 -0.03 2.82 -14.45
C GLU A 38 0.19 1.38 -14.04
N MET A 39 1.45 0.98 -13.84
CA MET A 39 1.79 -0.36 -13.37
C MET A 39 1.26 -0.60 -11.96
N VAL A 40 1.42 0.37 -11.07
CA VAL A 40 0.93 0.28 -9.69
C VAL A 40 -0.60 0.12 -9.67
N VAL A 41 -1.31 0.93 -10.44
CA VAL A 41 -2.76 0.86 -10.56
C VAL A 41 -3.21 -0.50 -11.08
N GLU A 42 -2.52 -1.04 -12.08
CA GLU A 42 -2.85 -2.35 -12.66
C GLU A 42 -2.69 -3.46 -11.61
N TYR A 43 -1.59 -3.48 -10.86
CA TYR A 43 -1.40 -4.45 -9.78
C TYR A 43 -2.48 -4.32 -8.71
N ALA A 44 -2.82 -3.10 -8.33
CA ALA A 44 -3.80 -2.85 -7.27
C ALA A 44 -5.19 -3.36 -7.67
N TYR A 45 -5.62 -3.08 -8.91
CA TYR A 45 -6.94 -3.53 -9.36
C TYR A 45 -7.03 -5.05 -9.55
N LYS A 46 -5.91 -5.72 -9.82
CA LYS A 46 -5.88 -7.18 -9.87
C LYS A 46 -5.91 -7.79 -8.48
N LEU A 47 -5.32 -7.13 -7.50
CA LEU A 47 -5.19 -7.65 -6.15
C LEU A 47 -6.46 -7.41 -5.32
N PHE A 48 -6.96 -6.17 -5.31
CA PHE A 48 -8.07 -5.78 -4.44
C PHE A 48 -9.42 -5.99 -5.11
N ASP A 49 -10.33 -6.69 -4.42
CA ASP A 49 -11.68 -6.98 -4.92
C ASP A 49 -12.69 -5.91 -4.50
N GLU A 50 -12.37 -5.12 -3.48
CA GLU A 50 -13.27 -4.11 -2.92
C GLU A 50 -12.72 -2.71 -3.14
N PRO A 51 -13.60 -1.69 -3.23
CA PRO A 51 -13.15 -0.32 -3.44
C PRO A 51 -12.53 0.33 -2.21
N GLY A 52 -12.78 -0.19 -1.02
CA GLY A 52 -12.26 0.37 0.24
C GLY A 52 -10.97 -0.29 0.65
N VAL A 53 -9.99 0.52 1.05
CA VAL A 53 -8.72 0.03 1.57
C VAL A 53 -8.30 0.85 2.78
N TYR A 54 -7.52 0.23 3.67
CA TYR A 54 -6.82 0.98 4.70
C TYR A 54 -5.50 1.49 4.13
N VAL A 55 -5.22 2.78 4.36
CA VAL A 55 -3.93 3.40 4.08
C VAL A 55 -3.17 3.40 5.40
N ILE A 56 -2.05 2.70 5.45
CA ILE A 56 -1.28 2.51 6.68
C ILE A 56 0.05 3.24 6.53
N ILE A 57 0.22 4.33 7.27
CA ILE A 57 1.42 5.14 7.27
C ILE A 57 2.12 5.01 8.61
N GLY A 58 1.38 5.19 9.70
CA GLY A 58 1.87 5.06 11.05
C GLY A 58 0.72 4.95 12.02
N ARG A 59 1.07 4.87 13.31
CA ARG A 59 0.10 4.63 14.37
C ARG A 59 -1.03 5.67 14.43
N HIS A 60 -0.72 6.92 14.08
CA HIS A 60 -1.69 8.01 14.15
C HIS A 60 -2.25 8.43 12.79
N ASP A 61 -1.69 7.92 11.72
CA ASP A 61 -2.00 8.36 10.35
C ASP A 61 -2.67 7.30 9.50
N SER A 62 -3.03 6.16 10.07
CA SER A 62 -3.71 5.09 9.34
C SER A 62 -5.21 5.37 9.27
N HIS A 63 -5.80 5.16 8.09
CA HIS A 63 -7.22 5.48 7.86
C HIS A 63 -7.82 4.68 6.71
N LEU A 64 -9.15 4.66 6.66
CA LEU A 64 -9.90 4.05 5.56
C LEU A 64 -9.99 5.04 4.39
N SER A 65 -9.82 4.54 3.18
CA SER A 65 -9.90 5.34 1.96
C SER A 65 -10.53 4.49 0.83
N THR A 66 -10.89 5.14 -0.27
CA THR A 66 -11.17 4.39 -1.49
C THR A 66 -9.85 4.00 -2.14
N LEU A 67 -9.84 2.91 -2.90
CA LEU A 67 -8.64 2.46 -3.60
C LEU A 67 -8.13 3.54 -4.57
N ASP A 68 -9.02 4.16 -5.32
CA ASP A 68 -8.64 5.21 -6.28
C ASP A 68 -7.97 6.40 -5.60
N GLU A 69 -8.55 6.87 -4.50
CA GLU A 69 -7.98 8.00 -3.76
C GLU A 69 -6.63 7.63 -3.13
N ALA A 70 -6.53 6.43 -2.56
CA ALA A 70 -5.29 5.93 -1.98
C ALA A 70 -4.18 5.87 -3.03
N LEU A 71 -4.47 5.29 -4.20
CA LEU A 71 -3.49 5.17 -5.28
C LEU A 71 -3.02 6.53 -5.79
N SER A 72 -3.91 7.52 -5.82
CA SER A 72 -3.55 8.87 -6.27
C SER A 72 -2.56 9.57 -5.34
N LYS A 73 -2.45 9.13 -4.09
CA LYS A 73 -1.59 9.75 -3.08
C LYS A 73 -0.26 9.04 -2.84
N VAL A 74 -0.10 7.81 -3.36
CA VAL A 74 1.08 6.99 -3.05
C VAL A 74 2.39 7.69 -3.43
N SER A 75 2.48 8.22 -4.65
CA SER A 75 3.73 8.85 -5.10
C SER A 75 4.14 10.04 -4.23
N THR A 76 3.18 10.82 -3.77
CA THR A 76 3.43 11.95 -2.88
C THR A 76 3.86 11.48 -1.50
N LEU A 77 3.19 10.47 -0.95
CA LEU A 77 3.52 9.93 0.38
C LEU A 77 4.91 9.30 0.39
N LEU A 78 5.32 8.65 -0.68
CA LEU A 78 6.64 8.00 -0.76
C LEU A 78 7.80 8.98 -0.72
N LYS A 79 7.57 10.27 -0.88
CA LYS A 79 8.62 11.28 -0.72
C LYS A 79 9.09 11.39 0.72
N THR A 80 8.25 11.00 1.68
CA THR A 80 8.54 11.17 3.11
C THR A 80 8.39 9.91 3.95
N THR A 81 7.70 8.89 3.48
CA THR A 81 7.39 7.71 4.30
C THR A 81 7.10 6.49 3.46
N ASP A 82 7.24 5.32 4.08
CA ASP A 82 6.72 4.08 3.53
C ASP A 82 5.18 4.08 3.65
N VAL A 83 4.51 3.39 2.73
CA VAL A 83 3.06 3.33 2.69
C VAL A 83 2.63 1.88 2.48
N MET A 84 1.62 1.43 3.22
CA MET A 84 1.00 0.14 2.98
C MET A 84 -0.48 0.33 2.72
N LEU A 85 -1.00 -0.38 1.72
CA LEU A 85 -2.44 -0.46 1.44
C LEU A 85 -2.88 -1.87 1.75
N CYS A 86 -4.01 -2.04 2.44
CA CYS A 86 -4.57 -3.38 2.63
C CYS A 86 -6.09 -3.34 2.57
N ASP A 87 -6.69 -4.49 2.27
CA ASP A 87 -8.14 -4.62 2.30
C ASP A 87 -8.64 -4.58 3.75
N THR A 88 -9.96 -4.40 3.92
CA THR A 88 -10.55 -4.26 5.25
C THR A 88 -10.55 -5.56 6.05
N SER A 89 -10.26 -6.69 5.41
CA SER A 89 -10.16 -8.00 6.06
C SER A 89 -8.72 -8.40 6.39
N PHE A 90 -7.74 -7.58 6.03
CA PHE A 90 -6.30 -7.85 6.23
C PHE A 90 -5.84 -9.15 5.57
N THR A 91 -6.38 -9.44 4.38
CA THR A 91 -6.05 -10.65 3.60
C THR A 91 -5.23 -10.35 2.35
N LYS A 92 -5.17 -9.09 1.94
CA LYS A 92 -4.42 -8.63 0.76
C LYS A 92 -3.79 -7.29 1.06
N ALA A 93 -2.56 -7.10 0.61
CA ALA A 93 -1.84 -5.84 0.87
C ALA A 93 -0.84 -5.52 -0.22
N MET A 94 -0.53 -4.23 -0.35
CA MET A 94 0.58 -3.73 -1.15
C MET A 94 1.46 -2.89 -0.23
N ASN A 95 2.74 -3.21 -0.17
CA ASN A 95 3.70 -2.47 0.63
C ASN A 95 4.60 -1.64 -0.29
N PHE A 96 4.65 -0.34 -0.06
CA PHE A 96 5.48 0.60 -0.82
C PHE A 96 6.58 1.11 0.09
N ASP A 97 7.81 0.89 -0.34
CA ASP A 97 9.00 1.39 0.35
C ASP A 97 9.42 2.71 -0.26
N MET A 98 9.80 3.68 0.56
CA MET A 98 10.17 5.01 0.10
C MET A 98 11.44 5.06 -0.76
N ILE A 99 12.13 3.94 -0.93
CA ILE A 99 13.23 3.82 -1.91
C ILE A 99 12.75 3.48 -3.32
N GLY A 100 11.43 3.38 -3.54
CA GLY A 100 10.87 3.14 -4.87
C GLY A 100 10.61 1.69 -5.20
N ILE A 101 10.39 0.85 -4.20
CA ILE A 101 10.15 -0.59 -4.34
C ILE A 101 8.77 -0.93 -3.77
N MET A 102 8.09 -1.89 -4.40
CA MET A 102 6.79 -2.38 -3.98
C MET A 102 6.82 -3.90 -3.86
N SER A 103 6.01 -4.44 -2.97
CA SER A 103 5.65 -5.85 -2.94
C SER A 103 4.15 -5.97 -2.67
N TYR A 104 3.56 -7.11 -3.03
CA TYR A 104 2.16 -7.38 -2.71
C TYR A 104 2.04 -8.72 -2.02
N GLY A 105 1.05 -8.84 -1.14
CA GLY A 105 0.81 -10.05 -0.37
C GLY A 105 -0.64 -10.47 -0.38
N GLN A 106 -0.88 -11.78 -0.32
CA GLN A 106 -2.21 -12.37 -0.22
C GLN A 106 -2.21 -13.46 0.82
N LYS A 107 -3.39 -13.68 1.42
CA LYS A 107 -3.56 -14.79 2.34
C LYS A 107 -3.33 -16.10 1.59
N ARG A 108 -2.55 -16.98 2.20
CA ARG A 108 -2.29 -18.31 1.66
C ARG A 108 -3.56 -19.17 1.76
N ASN A 109 -3.92 -19.81 0.68
CA ASN A 109 -5.05 -20.76 0.66
C ASN A 109 -4.62 -22.14 1.13
#